data_f14a1ebf375373a39862e90f1ba0216f
#
_entry.id   f14a1ebf375373a39862e90f1ba0216f
#
_cell.length_a   1.000
_cell.length_b   1.000
_cell.length_c   1.000
_cell.angle_alpha   90.00
_cell.angle_beta   90.00
_cell.angle_gamma   90.00
#
_symmetry.space_group_name_H-M   'P 1'
#
loop_
_entity.id
_entity.type
_entity.pdbx_description
1 polymer ?
#
loop_
_entity_poly.entity_id
_entity_poly.type
_entity_poly.pdbx_seq_one_letter_code
_entity_poly.pdbx_strand_id
1 'polypeptide(L)'
;MNLQELKKQNPADLIAQAEKLGIENPSTLRKQEILFAILKKLAEKNEQITGQGVLELLPDGFGFLRAMESNYLPGPDDIYVSPSQIRRFGLRTGDTVEGEIRSPKDAERYFALLQVNKINFEEPEKGRNKIAFDNLTPLYPNERITLEVESEKAEKKPDNTARLIDLVSPVGKGQRALIVSPPRAGKTIILQNIAQSITTNHPECYLMVLLIDERPEEVTDMQRSVKGEVVSSTFDEPASRHVAVAEMVIEKAKRLVEHKKDVVILLDSITRLGRAYNAVIPSSGKVLTGGVDANALQRPKRFFGAARNIEEGGSLTIISTALVDTGSRMDEVIFEEFKGTGNCELILDRKVADKRIYPALDITRSGTRREELLFQKDDLSKMNVLRRIISPMGTMDGIEFLISKLKNTKNNADFFDSMNKTS
;
A
#
# COMPACT_ATOMS: atom_id res chain seq x y z
N MET A 1 -21.76 5.30 19.63
CA MET A 1 -20.30 5.23 19.97
C MET A 1 -19.58 4.39 18.93
N ASN A 2 -18.36 4.78 18.51
CA ASN A 2 -17.62 4.05 17.48
C ASN A 2 -16.62 3.07 18.13
N LEU A 3 -16.69 1.79 17.76
CA LEU A 3 -15.80 0.73 18.26
C LEU A 3 -14.32 1.03 17.98
N GLN A 4 -14.00 1.64 16.84
CA GLN A 4 -12.61 1.95 16.49
C GLN A 4 -12.03 3.12 17.28
N GLU A 5 -12.85 4.10 17.66
CA GLU A 5 -12.41 5.17 18.55
C GLU A 5 -12.06 4.63 19.94
N LEU A 6 -12.85 3.67 20.44
CA LEU A 6 -12.54 2.96 21.68
C LEU A 6 -11.22 2.17 21.58
N LYS A 7 -10.99 1.48 20.46
CA LYS A 7 -9.76 0.71 20.24
C LYS A 7 -8.49 1.57 20.22
N LYS A 8 -8.60 2.82 19.79
CA LYS A 8 -7.47 3.78 19.73
C LYS A 8 -7.10 4.35 21.10
N GLN A 9 -7.98 4.25 22.08
CA GLN A 9 -7.71 4.76 23.43
C GLN A 9 -6.60 3.96 24.11
N ASN A 10 -5.86 4.65 24.98
CA ASN A 10 -4.84 3.99 25.77
C ASN A 10 -5.49 3.12 26.90
N PRO A 11 -4.79 2.14 27.46
CA PRO A 11 -5.35 1.27 28.49
C PRO A 11 -5.85 2.02 29.73
N ALA A 12 -5.22 3.12 30.11
CA ALA A 12 -5.61 3.92 31.30
C ALA A 12 -6.96 4.61 31.09
N ASP A 13 -7.19 5.19 29.90
CA ASP A 13 -8.45 5.83 29.55
C ASP A 13 -9.59 4.82 29.46
N LEU A 14 -9.31 3.63 28.91
CA LEU A 14 -10.29 2.52 28.87
C LEU A 14 -10.68 2.04 30.26
N ILE A 15 -9.72 1.91 31.19
CA ILE A 15 -9.99 1.54 32.58
C ILE A 15 -10.86 2.60 33.24
N ALA A 16 -10.51 3.89 33.13
CA ALA A 16 -11.29 4.98 33.67
C ALA A 16 -12.73 5.05 33.13
N GLN A 17 -12.91 4.73 31.85
CA GLN A 17 -14.22 4.65 31.22
C GLN A 17 -15.02 3.43 31.70
N ALA A 18 -14.36 2.29 31.86
CA ALA A 18 -14.98 1.08 32.40
C ALA A 18 -15.47 1.28 33.84
N GLU A 19 -14.68 1.92 34.69
CA GLU A 19 -15.06 2.28 36.07
C GLU A 19 -16.29 3.20 36.10
N LYS A 20 -16.34 4.23 35.24
CA LYS A 20 -17.52 5.12 35.13
C LYS A 20 -18.79 4.39 34.71
N LEU A 21 -18.64 3.28 33.95
CA LEU A 21 -19.76 2.44 33.50
C LEU A 21 -20.14 1.37 34.52
N GLY A 22 -19.45 1.32 35.70
CA GLY A 22 -19.72 0.37 36.78
C GLY A 22 -19.24 -1.06 36.49
N ILE A 23 -18.14 -1.20 35.71
CA ILE A 23 -17.49 -2.49 35.49
C ILE A 23 -16.56 -2.76 36.66
N GLU A 24 -16.72 -3.91 37.32
CA GLU A 24 -15.90 -4.31 38.45
C GLU A 24 -14.49 -4.71 38.03
N ASN A 25 -13.49 -4.22 38.75
CA ASN A 25 -12.06 -4.56 38.61
C ASN A 25 -11.51 -4.52 37.16
N PRO A 26 -11.72 -3.42 36.40
CA PRO A 26 -11.32 -3.38 35.01
C PRO A 26 -9.79 -3.45 34.82
N SER A 27 -9.01 -3.10 35.83
CA SER A 27 -7.54 -3.16 35.80
C SER A 27 -6.98 -4.59 35.74
N THR A 28 -7.77 -5.61 36.09
CA THR A 28 -7.37 -7.03 36.01
C THR A 28 -7.66 -7.66 34.68
N LEU A 29 -8.46 -6.98 33.85
CA LEU A 29 -8.89 -7.48 32.53
C LEU A 29 -7.88 -7.09 31.44
N ARG A 30 -7.76 -7.93 30.42
CA ARG A 30 -7.00 -7.60 29.22
C ARG A 30 -7.72 -6.49 28.43
N LYS A 31 -6.99 -5.70 27.66
CA LYS A 31 -7.55 -4.60 26.86
C LYS A 31 -8.81 -5.00 26.09
N GLN A 32 -8.81 -6.18 25.47
CA GLN A 32 -9.95 -6.71 24.73
C GLN A 32 -11.16 -7.02 25.61
N GLU A 33 -10.93 -7.56 26.80
CA GLU A 33 -11.99 -7.87 27.77
C GLU A 33 -12.63 -6.58 28.31
N ILE A 34 -11.82 -5.54 28.54
CA ILE A 34 -12.31 -4.20 28.94
C ILE A 34 -13.19 -3.62 27.84
N LEU A 35 -12.72 -3.63 26.58
CA LEU A 35 -13.49 -3.15 25.42
C LEU A 35 -14.83 -3.88 25.31
N PHE A 36 -14.81 -5.20 25.45
CA PHE A 36 -16.01 -6.03 25.37
C PHE A 36 -17.00 -5.67 26.50
N ALA A 37 -16.52 -5.53 27.74
CA ALA A 37 -17.34 -5.17 28.89
C ALA A 37 -17.94 -3.75 28.73
N ILE A 38 -17.16 -2.77 28.25
CA ILE A 38 -17.65 -1.42 27.94
C ILE A 38 -18.79 -1.47 26.92
N LEU A 39 -18.58 -2.17 25.80
CA LEU A 39 -19.57 -2.27 24.71
C LEU A 39 -20.85 -2.97 25.18
N LYS A 40 -20.72 -4.02 26.00
CA LYS A 40 -21.88 -4.69 26.60
C LYS A 40 -22.70 -3.73 27.49
N LYS A 41 -22.02 -2.95 28.32
CA LYS A 41 -22.69 -1.96 29.20
C LYS A 41 -23.35 -0.83 28.40
N LEU A 42 -22.74 -0.37 27.33
CA LEU A 42 -23.32 0.63 26.43
C LEU A 42 -24.56 0.08 25.68
N ALA A 43 -24.50 -1.18 25.25
CA ALA A 43 -25.65 -1.85 24.63
C ALA A 43 -26.83 -2.02 25.61
N GLU A 44 -26.55 -2.31 26.90
CA GLU A 44 -27.57 -2.36 27.95
C GLU A 44 -28.28 -1.00 28.16
N LYS A 45 -27.57 0.11 27.85
CA LYS A 45 -28.13 1.49 27.91
C LYS A 45 -28.81 1.92 26.62
N ASN A 46 -29.02 1.04 25.64
CA ASN A 46 -29.54 1.32 24.30
C ASN A 46 -28.75 2.38 23.52
N GLU A 47 -27.47 2.54 23.79
CA GLU A 47 -26.61 3.38 22.97
C GLU A 47 -26.28 2.66 21.65
N GLN A 48 -26.45 3.37 20.53
CA GLN A 48 -26.07 2.85 19.22
C GLN A 48 -24.55 2.68 19.15
N ILE A 49 -24.11 1.46 18.86
CA ILE A 49 -22.70 1.13 18.64
C ILE A 49 -22.49 0.96 17.16
N THR A 50 -21.50 1.66 16.61
CA THR A 50 -21.09 1.51 15.22
C THR A 50 -19.75 0.82 15.15
N GLY A 51 -19.60 -0.05 14.13
CA GLY A 51 -18.35 -0.74 13.82
C GLY A 51 -18.02 -0.62 12.35
N GLN A 52 -16.74 -0.73 12.03
CA GLN A 52 -16.23 -0.72 10.66
C GLN A 52 -15.18 -1.82 10.51
N GLY A 53 -15.08 -2.40 9.33
CA GLY A 53 -14.03 -3.35 8.98
C GLY A 53 -14.06 -3.71 7.51
N VAL A 54 -13.07 -4.50 7.09
CA VAL A 54 -12.99 -5.02 5.73
C VAL A 54 -13.57 -6.43 5.72
N LEU A 55 -14.52 -6.67 4.84
CA LEU A 55 -15.21 -7.94 4.75
C LEU A 55 -14.31 -9.04 4.20
N GLU A 56 -14.24 -10.14 4.93
CA GLU A 56 -13.76 -11.43 4.43
C GLU A 56 -14.94 -12.39 4.37
N LEU A 57 -15.25 -12.87 3.16
CA LEU A 57 -16.27 -13.92 2.95
C LEU A 57 -15.68 -15.30 3.21
N LEU A 58 -16.41 -16.11 3.94
CA LEU A 58 -16.07 -17.52 4.15
C LEU A 58 -16.86 -18.45 3.21
N PRO A 59 -16.34 -19.66 2.95
CA PRO A 59 -16.98 -20.61 2.03
C PRO A 59 -18.45 -20.94 2.38
N ASP A 60 -18.81 -20.86 3.65
CA ASP A 60 -20.17 -21.12 4.15
C ASP A 60 -21.17 -19.98 3.85
N GLY A 61 -20.74 -18.93 3.17
CA GLY A 61 -21.59 -17.85 2.70
C GLY A 61 -21.87 -16.75 3.73
N PHE A 62 -21.30 -16.79 4.91
CA PHE A 62 -21.23 -15.66 5.86
C PHE A 62 -19.85 -15.00 5.81
N GLY A 63 -19.67 -13.92 6.53
CA GLY A 63 -18.37 -13.23 6.56
C GLY A 63 -18.09 -12.54 7.88
N PHE A 64 -16.89 -11.99 7.97
CA PHE A 64 -16.45 -11.17 9.09
C PHE A 64 -15.87 -9.86 8.59
N LEU A 65 -16.16 -8.78 9.29
CA LEU A 65 -15.44 -7.51 9.12
C LEU A 65 -14.15 -7.60 9.92
N ARG A 66 -13.04 -7.64 9.20
CA ARG A 66 -11.69 -7.69 9.78
C ARG A 66 -11.19 -6.29 10.11
N ALA A 67 -10.54 -6.16 11.25
CA ALA A 67 -10.00 -4.89 11.70
C ALA A 67 -8.63 -4.60 11.07
N MET A 68 -8.37 -3.34 10.71
CA MET A 68 -7.07 -2.88 10.21
C MET A 68 -5.96 -3.06 11.27
N GLU A 69 -6.29 -2.83 12.53
CA GLU A 69 -5.38 -2.99 13.68
C GLU A 69 -4.86 -4.42 13.83
N SER A 70 -5.59 -5.40 13.29
CA SER A 70 -5.20 -6.82 13.23
C SER A 70 -4.62 -7.21 11.88
N ASN A 71 -4.22 -6.24 11.04
CA ASN A 71 -3.74 -6.46 9.67
C ASN A 71 -4.72 -7.32 8.83
N TYR A 72 -6.02 -7.15 9.05
CA TYR A 72 -7.11 -7.91 8.43
C TYR A 72 -7.11 -9.42 8.69
N LEU A 73 -6.34 -9.88 9.66
CA LEU A 73 -6.33 -11.28 10.07
C LEU A 73 -7.46 -11.58 11.05
N PRO A 74 -7.93 -12.84 11.13
CA PRO A 74 -8.94 -13.25 12.08
C PRO A 74 -8.61 -12.86 13.53
N GLY A 75 -9.56 -12.24 14.19
CA GLY A 75 -9.42 -11.79 15.58
C GLY A 75 -10.71 -11.91 16.38
N PRO A 76 -10.63 -11.83 17.72
CA PRO A 76 -11.80 -11.92 18.60
C PRO A 76 -12.75 -10.72 18.45
N ASP A 77 -12.26 -9.62 17.90
CA ASP A 77 -13.00 -8.37 17.72
C ASP A 77 -13.70 -8.27 16.37
N ASP A 78 -13.69 -9.35 15.60
CA ASP A 78 -14.33 -9.39 14.29
C ASP A 78 -15.84 -9.25 14.41
N ILE A 79 -16.45 -8.64 13.41
CA ILE A 79 -17.89 -8.40 13.37
C ILE A 79 -18.50 -9.37 12.37
N TYR A 80 -19.40 -10.22 12.83
CA TYR A 80 -20.11 -11.17 11.99
C TYR A 80 -21.08 -10.48 11.03
N VAL A 81 -21.07 -10.91 9.76
CA VAL A 81 -21.98 -10.46 8.70
C VAL A 81 -22.77 -11.64 8.18
N SER A 82 -24.09 -11.53 8.24
CA SER A 82 -24.99 -12.62 7.84
C SER A 82 -25.06 -12.80 6.32
N PRO A 83 -25.37 -14.04 5.85
CA PRO A 83 -25.56 -14.30 4.42
C PRO A 83 -26.66 -13.44 3.78
N SER A 84 -27.69 -13.08 4.55
CA SER A 84 -28.77 -12.22 4.07
C SER A 84 -28.30 -10.80 3.76
N GLN A 85 -27.45 -10.22 4.61
CA GLN A 85 -26.86 -8.89 4.38
C GLN A 85 -25.88 -8.92 3.20
N ILE A 86 -25.06 -9.96 3.11
CA ILE A 86 -24.13 -10.15 1.99
C ILE A 86 -24.87 -10.17 0.66
N ARG A 87 -25.95 -10.97 0.56
CA ARG A 87 -26.78 -11.02 -0.66
C ARG A 87 -27.53 -9.72 -0.93
N ARG A 88 -28.10 -9.11 0.11
CA ARG A 88 -28.90 -7.87 -0.04
C ARG A 88 -28.08 -6.73 -0.62
N PHE A 89 -26.84 -6.56 -0.19
CA PHE A 89 -25.96 -5.46 -0.60
C PHE A 89 -24.93 -5.88 -1.65
N GLY A 90 -24.92 -7.16 -2.07
CA GLY A 90 -23.93 -7.66 -3.03
C GLY A 90 -22.49 -7.52 -2.54
N LEU A 91 -22.26 -7.73 -1.23
CA LEU A 91 -20.96 -7.57 -0.61
C LEU A 91 -19.99 -8.66 -1.06
N ARG A 92 -18.73 -8.27 -1.19
CA ARG A 92 -17.64 -9.17 -1.57
C ARG A 92 -16.43 -8.98 -0.65
N THR A 93 -15.54 -9.94 -0.63
CA THR A 93 -14.25 -9.81 0.08
C THR A 93 -13.54 -8.54 -0.37
N GLY A 94 -13.04 -7.78 0.60
CA GLY A 94 -12.38 -6.50 0.39
C GLY A 94 -13.29 -5.27 0.55
N ASP A 95 -14.62 -5.42 0.55
CA ASP A 95 -15.52 -4.29 0.81
C ASP A 95 -15.32 -3.76 2.24
N THR A 96 -15.09 -2.46 2.36
CA THR A 96 -15.07 -1.78 3.66
C THR A 96 -16.50 -1.44 4.05
N VAL A 97 -16.98 -2.03 5.13
CA VAL A 97 -18.36 -1.86 5.60
C VAL A 97 -18.37 -1.17 6.96
N GLU A 98 -19.19 -0.13 7.07
CA GLU A 98 -19.49 0.59 8.31
C GLU A 98 -20.98 0.43 8.62
N GLY A 99 -21.31 0.14 9.89
CA GLY A 99 -22.70 -0.03 10.26
C GLY A 99 -22.94 -0.16 11.75
N GLU A 100 -24.20 -0.29 12.11
CA GLU A 100 -24.60 -0.56 13.49
C GLU A 100 -24.33 -2.03 13.85
N ILE A 101 -23.80 -2.24 15.03
CA ILE A 101 -23.48 -3.56 15.56
C ILE A 101 -24.22 -3.82 16.85
N ARG A 102 -24.49 -5.08 17.13
CA ARG A 102 -25.02 -5.54 18.43
C ARG A 102 -24.00 -6.39 19.17
N SER A 103 -24.10 -6.39 20.47
CA SER A 103 -23.36 -7.30 21.33
C SER A 103 -23.71 -8.76 21.06
N PRO A 104 -22.78 -9.69 21.29
CA PRO A 104 -23.06 -11.12 21.25
C PRO A 104 -24.17 -11.49 22.24
N LYS A 105 -25.03 -12.40 21.84
CA LYS A 105 -26.00 -13.09 22.72
C LYS A 105 -25.31 -14.22 23.49
N ASP A 106 -26.03 -14.75 24.49
CA ASP A 106 -25.55 -15.93 25.21
C ASP A 106 -25.25 -17.06 24.22
N ALA A 107 -24.05 -17.56 24.15
CA ALA A 107 -23.49 -18.53 23.19
C ALA A 107 -22.88 -17.95 21.89
N GLU A 108 -23.00 -16.66 21.59
CA GLU A 108 -22.29 -16.04 20.47
C GLU A 108 -20.93 -15.51 20.96
N ARG A 109 -19.92 -15.54 20.06
CA ARG A 109 -18.56 -15.04 20.38
C ARG A 109 -18.27 -13.65 19.80
N TYR A 110 -18.97 -13.28 18.74
CA TYR A 110 -18.66 -12.10 17.93
C TYR A 110 -19.79 -11.08 17.99
N PHE A 111 -19.44 -9.82 17.85
CA PHE A 111 -20.41 -8.78 17.50
C PHE A 111 -21.07 -9.14 16.17
N ALA A 112 -22.30 -8.71 15.98
CA ALA A 112 -23.01 -8.92 14.73
C ALA A 112 -23.45 -7.61 14.11
N LEU A 113 -23.25 -7.45 12.80
CA LEU A 113 -23.72 -6.32 12.04
C LEU A 113 -25.26 -6.33 11.99
N LEU A 114 -25.88 -5.25 12.42
CA LEU A 114 -27.34 -5.05 12.36
C LEU A 114 -27.77 -4.35 11.09
N GLN A 115 -27.16 -3.21 10.84
CA GLN A 115 -27.49 -2.35 9.72
C GLN A 115 -26.20 -1.88 9.03
N VAL A 116 -26.23 -1.86 7.69
CA VAL A 116 -25.16 -1.30 6.86
C VAL A 116 -25.43 0.16 6.63
N ASN A 117 -24.53 1.03 7.05
CA ASN A 117 -24.62 2.48 6.87
C ASN A 117 -23.81 2.95 5.68
N LYS A 118 -22.58 2.41 5.50
CA LYS A 118 -21.73 2.72 4.35
C LYS A 118 -21.02 1.50 3.82
N ILE A 119 -20.76 1.51 2.52
CA ILE A 119 -19.92 0.54 1.81
C ILE A 119 -18.87 1.33 1.04
N ASN A 120 -17.57 1.03 1.27
CA ASN A 120 -16.44 1.72 0.64
C ASN A 120 -16.53 3.25 0.75
N PHE A 121 -16.94 3.73 1.94
CA PHE A 121 -17.12 5.14 2.32
C PHE A 121 -18.30 5.86 1.67
N GLU A 122 -19.15 5.16 0.94
CA GLU A 122 -20.34 5.68 0.27
C GLU A 122 -21.63 5.05 0.79
N GLU A 123 -22.77 5.71 0.53
CA GLU A 123 -24.08 5.14 0.84
C GLU A 123 -24.33 3.84 0.07
N PRO A 124 -24.96 2.81 0.68
CA PRO A 124 -25.10 1.50 0.07
C PRO A 124 -25.82 1.48 -1.30
N GLU A 125 -26.70 2.48 -1.53
CA GLU A 125 -27.46 2.60 -2.78
C GLU A 125 -26.58 3.00 -3.96
N LYS A 126 -25.55 3.84 -3.73
CA LYS A 126 -24.60 4.27 -4.78
C LYS A 126 -23.76 3.12 -5.34
N GLY A 127 -23.52 2.09 -4.51
CA GLY A 127 -22.70 0.94 -4.90
C GLY A 127 -23.40 -0.15 -5.72
N ARG A 128 -24.71 -0.04 -5.99
CA ARG A 128 -25.48 -1.11 -6.65
C ARG A 128 -25.12 -1.34 -8.12
N ASN A 129 -24.72 -0.31 -8.83
CA ASN A 129 -24.45 -0.35 -10.29
C ASN A 129 -22.94 -0.31 -10.60
N LYS A 130 -22.09 -0.80 -9.71
CA LYS A 130 -20.64 -0.84 -9.93
C LYS A 130 -20.26 -1.93 -10.93
N ILE A 131 -19.29 -1.62 -11.79
CA ILE A 131 -18.65 -2.58 -12.68
C ILE A 131 -17.59 -3.34 -11.87
N ALA A 132 -17.57 -4.68 -11.97
CA ALA A 132 -16.56 -5.47 -11.32
C ALA A 132 -15.15 -5.12 -11.86
N PHE A 133 -14.14 -5.11 -11.00
CA PHE A 133 -12.77 -4.71 -11.33
C PHE A 133 -12.22 -5.41 -12.59
N ASP A 134 -12.49 -6.70 -12.74
CA ASP A 134 -12.00 -7.50 -13.87
C ASP A 134 -12.65 -7.12 -15.20
N ASN A 135 -13.79 -6.42 -15.18
CA ASN A 135 -14.53 -5.95 -16.35
C ASN A 135 -14.25 -4.48 -16.70
N LEU A 136 -13.44 -3.80 -15.88
CA LEU A 136 -13.05 -2.41 -16.14
C LEU A 136 -12.03 -2.32 -17.27
N THR A 137 -12.12 -1.26 -18.10
CA THR A 137 -11.26 -1.05 -19.26
C THR A 137 -9.89 -0.49 -18.86
N PRO A 138 -8.78 -1.25 -19.03
CA PRO A 138 -7.46 -0.77 -18.63
C PRO A 138 -6.88 0.22 -19.63
N LEU A 139 -6.31 1.31 -19.11
CA LEU A 139 -5.56 2.32 -19.85
C LEU A 139 -4.09 2.37 -19.43
N TYR A 140 -3.26 2.98 -20.26
CA TYR A 140 -1.93 3.41 -19.81
C TYR A 140 -2.02 4.53 -18.80
N PRO A 141 -1.07 4.64 -17.84
CA PRO A 141 -0.96 5.81 -16.99
C PRO A 141 -0.80 7.09 -17.84
N ASN A 142 -1.71 8.04 -17.66
CA ASN A 142 -1.73 9.32 -18.38
C ASN A 142 -1.94 10.52 -17.44
N GLU A 143 -2.15 10.26 -16.16
CA GLU A 143 -2.21 11.26 -15.10
C GLU A 143 -1.04 11.06 -14.15
N ARG A 144 -0.19 12.08 -14.04
CA ARG A 144 1.05 12.01 -13.26
C ARG A 144 0.77 12.10 -11.76
N ILE A 145 1.42 11.24 -10.98
CA ILE A 145 1.56 11.38 -9.54
C ILE A 145 2.83 12.18 -9.29
N THR A 146 2.69 13.48 -9.02
CA THR A 146 3.83 14.36 -8.75
C THR A 146 4.37 14.09 -7.34
N LEU A 147 5.63 13.72 -7.25
CA LEU A 147 6.29 13.42 -6.00
C LEU A 147 7.02 14.63 -5.41
N GLU A 148 7.45 15.59 -6.24
CA GLU A 148 8.06 16.81 -5.78
C GLU A 148 7.13 17.59 -4.85
N VAL A 149 7.58 17.86 -3.62
CA VAL A 149 6.82 18.63 -2.63
C VAL A 149 7.35 20.06 -2.59
N GLU A 150 6.47 21.05 -2.70
CA GLU A 150 6.81 22.45 -2.53
C GLU A 150 7.39 22.72 -1.13
N SER A 151 8.45 23.53 -1.05
CA SER A 151 9.16 23.79 0.21
C SER A 151 8.28 24.35 1.33
N GLU A 152 7.21 25.06 0.97
CA GLU A 152 6.22 25.59 1.93
C GLU A 152 5.30 24.54 2.53
N LYS A 153 5.09 23.42 1.82
CA LYS A 153 4.24 22.31 2.25
C LYS A 153 5.02 21.19 2.93
N ALA A 154 6.35 21.25 2.87
CA ALA A 154 7.19 20.18 3.41
C ALA A 154 7.34 20.29 4.93
N GLU A 155 6.99 19.23 5.66
CA GLU A 155 7.20 19.14 7.12
C GLU A 155 8.70 19.13 7.50
N LYS A 156 9.55 18.70 6.58
CA LYS A 156 11.02 18.69 6.71
C LYS A 156 11.63 19.32 5.47
N LYS A 157 12.89 19.79 5.59
CA LYS A 157 13.64 20.29 4.44
C LYS A 157 13.58 19.24 3.31
N PRO A 158 13.00 19.56 2.14
CA PRO A 158 12.82 18.58 1.08
C PRO A 158 14.20 18.08 0.62
N ASP A 159 14.36 16.77 0.59
CA ASP A 159 15.50 16.18 -0.09
C ASP A 159 15.23 16.16 -1.60
N ASN A 160 16.27 15.93 -2.40
CA ASN A 160 16.11 15.89 -3.84
C ASN A 160 15.57 14.55 -4.36
N THR A 161 15.21 13.61 -3.48
CA THR A 161 14.78 12.23 -3.87
C THR A 161 13.53 12.28 -4.72
N ALA A 162 12.48 12.93 -4.24
CA ALA A 162 11.21 13.07 -4.97
C ALA A 162 11.39 13.78 -6.32
N ARG A 163 12.18 14.85 -6.35
CA ARG A 163 12.53 15.60 -7.57
C ARG A 163 13.23 14.73 -8.60
N LEU A 164 14.22 13.95 -8.14
CA LEU A 164 14.98 13.04 -9.00
C LEU A 164 14.09 11.95 -9.59
N ILE A 165 13.22 11.34 -8.78
CA ILE A 165 12.29 10.30 -9.26
C ILE A 165 11.36 10.90 -10.32
N ASP A 166 10.81 12.07 -10.07
CA ASP A 166 9.93 12.76 -10.99
C ASP A 166 10.58 13.09 -12.35
N LEU A 167 11.89 13.33 -12.37
CA LEU A 167 12.64 13.57 -13.60
C LEU A 167 12.99 12.27 -14.33
N VAL A 168 13.51 11.29 -13.58
CA VAL A 168 14.14 10.09 -14.17
C VAL A 168 13.11 9.01 -14.49
N SER A 169 12.15 8.80 -13.59
CA SER A 169 11.14 7.74 -13.69
C SER A 169 9.80 8.25 -13.17
N PRO A 170 9.11 9.12 -13.92
CA PRO A 170 7.84 9.67 -13.51
C PRO A 170 6.82 8.55 -13.29
N VAL A 171 6.04 8.67 -12.23
CA VAL A 171 4.99 7.72 -11.88
C VAL A 171 3.64 8.30 -12.24
N GLY A 172 2.78 7.49 -12.85
CA GLY A 172 1.41 7.88 -13.16
C GLY A 172 0.37 7.02 -12.41
N LYS A 173 -0.85 7.50 -12.32
CA LYS A 173 -1.99 6.73 -11.80
C LYS A 173 -2.17 5.46 -12.65
N GLY A 174 -2.18 4.31 -11.98
CA GLY A 174 -2.22 3.00 -12.66
C GLY A 174 -0.84 2.39 -12.97
N GLN A 175 0.26 2.99 -12.49
CA GLN A 175 1.61 2.51 -12.73
C GLN A 175 1.90 1.18 -12.02
N ARG A 176 2.66 0.31 -12.70
CA ARG A 176 3.30 -0.88 -12.13
C ARG A 176 4.79 -0.61 -11.99
N ALA A 177 5.20 -0.06 -10.85
CA ALA A 177 6.58 0.37 -10.63
C ALA A 177 7.36 -0.61 -9.76
N LEU A 178 8.60 -0.89 -10.15
CA LEU A 178 9.55 -1.66 -9.39
C LEU A 178 10.68 -0.76 -8.89
N ILE A 179 10.92 -0.75 -7.58
CA ILE A 179 12.13 -0.21 -6.97
C ILE A 179 13.12 -1.37 -6.81
N VAL A 180 14.02 -1.48 -7.76
CA VAL A 180 15.02 -2.55 -7.79
C VAL A 180 16.15 -2.19 -6.85
N SER A 181 16.28 -2.92 -5.75
CA SER A 181 17.18 -2.55 -4.66
C SER A 181 18.11 -3.68 -4.25
N PRO A 182 19.42 -3.48 -4.34
CA PRO A 182 20.38 -4.30 -3.60
C PRO A 182 20.26 -4.01 -2.09
N PRO A 183 20.75 -4.93 -1.22
CA PRO A 183 20.75 -4.69 0.22
C PRO A 183 21.45 -3.38 0.61
N ARG A 184 20.87 -2.65 1.57
CA ARG A 184 21.42 -1.40 2.15
C ARG A 184 21.52 -0.21 1.18
N ALA A 185 20.77 -0.19 0.10
CA ALA A 185 20.76 0.92 -0.86
C ALA A 185 19.76 2.04 -0.55
N GLY A 186 19.03 1.97 0.57
CA GLY A 186 18.11 3.03 1.02
C GLY A 186 16.65 2.85 0.54
N LYS A 187 16.22 1.62 0.22
CA LYS A 187 14.85 1.32 -0.27
C LYS A 187 13.76 1.90 0.62
N THR A 188 13.86 1.73 1.95
CA THR A 188 12.85 2.13 2.93
C THR A 188 12.68 3.65 2.95
N ILE A 189 13.79 4.41 2.88
CA ILE A 189 13.76 5.88 2.82
C ILE A 189 13.06 6.36 1.55
N ILE A 190 13.32 5.72 0.41
CA ILE A 190 12.65 6.07 -0.86
C ILE A 190 11.14 5.81 -0.76
N LEU A 191 10.72 4.67 -0.19
CA LEU A 191 9.30 4.38 0.01
C LEU A 191 8.63 5.39 0.95
N GLN A 192 9.30 5.78 2.04
CA GLN A 192 8.80 6.82 2.96
C GLN A 192 8.65 8.16 2.26
N ASN A 193 9.64 8.57 1.45
CA ASN A 193 9.57 9.80 0.66
C ASN A 193 8.41 9.77 -0.34
N ILE A 194 8.25 8.67 -1.07
CA ILE A 194 7.11 8.50 -2.00
C ILE A 194 5.78 8.58 -1.25
N ALA A 195 5.66 7.90 -0.10
CA ALA A 195 4.45 7.91 0.71
C ALA A 195 4.11 9.34 1.20
N GLN A 196 5.09 10.06 1.73
CA GLN A 196 4.92 11.45 2.19
C GLN A 196 4.55 12.39 1.03
N SER A 197 5.17 12.23 -0.13
CA SER A 197 4.86 13.00 -1.33
C SER A 197 3.41 12.77 -1.78
N ILE A 198 2.97 11.51 -1.85
CA ILE A 198 1.59 11.17 -2.24
C ILE A 198 0.59 11.77 -1.26
N THR A 199 0.80 11.62 0.04
CA THR A 199 -0.13 12.14 1.04
C THR A 199 -0.18 13.67 1.07
N THR A 200 0.88 14.35 0.66
CA THR A 200 0.96 15.81 0.61
C THR A 200 0.36 16.38 -0.67
N ASN A 201 0.72 15.80 -1.82
CA ASN A 201 0.35 16.33 -3.13
C ASN A 201 -0.96 15.74 -3.67
N HIS A 202 -1.30 14.51 -3.26
CA HIS A 202 -2.44 13.73 -3.77
C HIS A 202 -3.31 13.20 -2.63
N PRO A 203 -3.92 14.09 -1.81
CA PRO A 203 -4.78 13.69 -0.69
C PRO A 203 -6.05 12.94 -1.15
N GLU A 204 -6.41 13.04 -2.44
CA GLU A 204 -7.48 12.28 -3.06
C GLU A 204 -7.15 10.79 -3.20
N CYS A 205 -5.86 10.43 -3.27
CA CYS A 205 -5.42 9.06 -3.42
C CYS A 205 -5.51 8.28 -2.09
N TYR A 206 -6.06 7.09 -2.15
CA TYR A 206 -6.08 6.18 -1.01
C TYR A 206 -4.75 5.42 -0.93
N LEU A 207 -3.90 5.80 0.02
CA LEU A 207 -2.57 5.21 0.19
C LEU A 207 -2.61 4.02 1.15
N MET A 208 -2.13 2.88 0.67
CA MET A 208 -1.90 1.66 1.44
C MET A 208 -0.41 1.28 1.39
N VAL A 209 0.18 0.97 2.53
CA VAL A 209 1.54 0.44 2.63
C VAL A 209 1.44 -1.00 3.12
N LEU A 210 1.98 -1.92 2.34
CA LEU A 210 1.99 -3.36 2.65
C LEU A 210 3.42 -3.82 2.88
N LEU A 211 3.70 -4.22 4.13
CA LEU A 211 5.01 -4.70 4.55
C LEU A 211 4.96 -6.21 4.77
N ILE A 212 5.69 -6.97 3.97
CA ILE A 212 5.72 -8.44 4.02
C ILE A 212 7.09 -8.93 4.43
N ASP A 213 7.13 -9.73 5.51
CA ASP A 213 8.36 -10.34 6.04
C ASP A 213 9.42 -9.27 6.40
N GLU A 214 8.95 -8.08 6.84
CA GLU A 214 9.81 -6.99 7.32
C GLU A 214 9.95 -7.03 8.85
N ARG A 215 10.90 -6.25 9.37
CA ARG A 215 11.19 -6.22 10.80
C ARG A 215 10.16 -5.37 11.56
N PRO A 216 9.79 -5.74 12.81
CA PRO A 216 8.83 -4.98 13.62
C PRO A 216 9.22 -3.51 13.80
N GLU A 217 10.52 -3.20 13.95
CA GLU A 217 11.01 -1.82 14.05
C GLU A 217 10.80 -1.02 12.76
N GLU A 218 10.97 -1.63 11.58
CA GLU A 218 10.71 -0.98 10.28
C GLU A 218 9.21 -0.73 10.09
N VAL A 219 8.37 -1.66 10.55
CA VAL A 219 6.90 -1.48 10.56
C VAL A 219 6.50 -0.29 11.43
N THR A 220 7.04 -0.21 12.64
CA THR A 220 6.76 0.89 13.57
C THR A 220 7.20 2.23 13.01
N ASP A 221 8.37 2.30 12.38
CA ASP A 221 8.89 3.50 11.76
C ASP A 221 8.00 3.97 10.59
N MET A 222 7.56 3.04 9.76
CA MET A 222 6.64 3.33 8.65
C MET A 222 5.28 3.84 9.18
N GLN A 223 4.72 3.21 10.21
CA GLN A 223 3.46 3.64 10.83
C GLN A 223 3.52 5.04 11.42
N ARG A 224 4.70 5.46 11.92
CA ARG A 224 4.90 6.80 12.49
C ARG A 224 5.17 7.87 11.43
N SER A 225 5.78 7.48 10.32
CA SER A 225 6.24 8.42 9.27
C SER A 225 5.22 8.62 8.16
N VAL A 226 4.26 7.71 7.96
CA VAL A 226 3.32 7.74 6.84
C VAL A 226 1.89 8.01 7.31
N LYS A 227 1.24 9.01 6.72
CA LYS A 227 -0.20 9.30 6.90
C LYS A 227 -1.00 8.46 5.90
N GLY A 228 -1.11 7.17 6.14
CA GLY A 228 -1.81 6.23 5.27
C GLY A 228 -2.15 4.95 6.03
N GLU A 229 -2.75 4.02 5.35
CA GLU A 229 -3.03 2.70 5.91
C GLU A 229 -1.77 1.83 5.83
N VAL A 230 -1.20 1.43 6.97
CA VAL A 230 -0.04 0.55 7.03
C VAL A 230 -0.48 -0.82 7.53
N VAL A 231 -0.34 -1.81 6.67
CA VAL A 231 -0.67 -3.22 6.93
C VAL A 231 0.60 -4.04 6.83
N SER A 232 0.81 -4.94 7.76
CA SER A 232 2.07 -5.67 7.85
C SER A 232 1.88 -7.13 8.26
N SER A 233 2.83 -7.95 7.84
CA SER A 233 3.08 -9.27 8.39
C SER A 233 4.59 -9.43 8.55
N THR A 234 5.06 -9.49 9.80
CA THR A 234 6.47 -9.44 10.17
C THR A 234 7.17 -10.79 9.99
N PHE A 235 8.52 -10.78 9.97
CA PHE A 235 9.34 -11.94 9.62
C PHE A 235 9.15 -13.15 10.55
N ASP A 236 8.64 -12.93 11.77
CA ASP A 236 8.36 -13.97 12.77
C ASP A 236 7.00 -14.68 12.51
N GLU A 237 6.21 -14.21 11.56
CA GLU A 237 4.94 -14.80 11.19
C GLU A 237 5.09 -15.86 10.06
N PRO A 238 4.21 -16.87 10.00
CA PRO A 238 4.27 -17.88 8.96
C PRO A 238 3.89 -17.33 7.58
N ALA A 239 4.44 -17.92 6.52
CA ALA A 239 4.22 -17.52 5.14
C ALA A 239 2.72 -17.46 4.74
N SER A 240 1.87 -18.31 5.33
CA SER A 240 0.42 -18.28 5.11
C SER A 240 -0.22 -16.97 5.57
N ARG A 241 0.29 -16.33 6.62
CA ARG A 241 -0.17 -15.01 7.06
C ARG A 241 0.24 -13.92 6.09
N HIS A 242 1.48 -13.95 5.57
CA HIS A 242 1.95 -13.02 4.55
C HIS A 242 1.02 -13.03 3.32
N VAL A 243 0.65 -14.23 2.87
CA VAL A 243 -0.28 -14.40 1.74
C VAL A 243 -1.67 -13.88 2.07
N ALA A 244 -2.24 -14.25 3.24
CA ALA A 244 -3.58 -13.83 3.63
C ALA A 244 -3.71 -12.30 3.73
N VAL A 245 -2.73 -11.63 4.35
CA VAL A 245 -2.69 -10.17 4.46
C VAL A 245 -2.62 -9.52 3.07
N ALA A 246 -1.75 -10.02 2.18
CA ALA A 246 -1.62 -9.48 0.84
C ALA A 246 -2.90 -9.66 0.01
N GLU A 247 -3.59 -10.79 0.13
CA GLU A 247 -4.86 -11.02 -0.57
C GLU A 247 -5.96 -10.09 -0.06
N MET A 248 -6.04 -9.82 1.24
CA MET A 248 -7.01 -8.87 1.78
C MET A 248 -6.74 -7.44 1.30
N VAL A 249 -5.48 -7.01 1.27
CA VAL A 249 -5.09 -5.68 0.78
C VAL A 249 -5.46 -5.48 -0.69
N ILE A 250 -5.13 -6.45 -1.56
CA ILE A 250 -5.44 -6.31 -2.99
C ILE A 250 -6.94 -6.35 -3.27
N GLU A 251 -7.71 -7.18 -2.57
CA GLU A 251 -9.16 -7.22 -2.73
C GLU A 251 -9.80 -5.92 -2.24
N LYS A 252 -9.34 -5.35 -1.12
CA LYS A 252 -9.78 -4.02 -0.67
C LYS A 252 -9.48 -2.95 -1.71
N ALA A 253 -8.26 -2.93 -2.24
CA ALA A 253 -7.87 -1.97 -3.27
C ALA A 253 -8.77 -2.07 -4.52
N LYS A 254 -9.05 -3.26 -5.01
CA LYS A 254 -9.97 -3.48 -6.13
C LYS A 254 -11.38 -2.96 -5.84
N ARG A 255 -11.90 -3.20 -4.62
CA ARG A 255 -13.25 -2.68 -4.23
C ARG A 255 -13.28 -1.16 -4.25
N LEU A 256 -12.24 -0.50 -3.73
CA LEU A 256 -12.14 0.97 -3.76
C LEU A 256 -12.08 1.52 -5.20
N VAL A 257 -11.34 0.86 -6.09
CA VAL A 257 -11.26 1.25 -7.50
C VAL A 257 -12.61 1.09 -8.22
N GLU A 258 -13.40 0.06 -7.91
CA GLU A 258 -14.78 -0.08 -8.41
C GLU A 258 -15.68 1.10 -8.01
N HIS A 259 -15.33 1.81 -6.94
CA HIS A 259 -15.94 3.07 -6.51
C HIS A 259 -15.20 4.31 -7.04
N LYS A 260 -14.45 4.16 -8.13
CA LYS A 260 -13.73 5.25 -8.82
C LYS A 260 -12.71 5.98 -7.94
N LYS A 261 -12.16 5.31 -6.92
CA LYS A 261 -11.08 5.86 -6.11
C LYS A 261 -9.74 5.58 -6.78
N ASP A 262 -8.81 6.53 -6.63
CA ASP A 262 -7.41 6.32 -6.97
C ASP A 262 -6.71 5.68 -5.77
N VAL A 263 -6.21 4.46 -5.96
CA VAL A 263 -5.56 3.69 -4.90
C VAL A 263 -4.10 3.51 -5.23
N VAL A 264 -3.24 3.75 -4.24
CA VAL A 264 -1.80 3.50 -4.35
C VAL A 264 -1.38 2.48 -3.30
N ILE A 265 -0.76 1.39 -3.74
CA ILE A 265 -0.15 0.38 -2.86
C ILE A 265 1.37 0.53 -2.95
N LEU A 266 2.01 0.77 -1.81
CA LEU A 266 3.45 0.64 -1.65
C LEU A 266 3.73 -0.72 -1.02
N LEU A 267 4.41 -1.62 -1.75
CA LEU A 267 4.70 -2.98 -1.29
C LEU A 267 6.20 -3.16 -1.00
N ASP A 268 6.54 -3.48 0.23
CA ASP A 268 7.88 -3.92 0.61
C ASP A 268 7.83 -5.35 1.18
N SER A 269 8.20 -6.38 0.43
CA SER A 269 8.65 -6.45 -0.96
C SER A 269 7.94 -7.52 -1.78
N ILE A 270 7.90 -7.36 -3.09
CA ILE A 270 7.36 -8.37 -4.00
C ILE A 270 8.20 -9.65 -3.98
N THR A 271 9.51 -9.54 -3.74
CA THR A 271 10.41 -10.70 -3.62
C THR A 271 10.02 -11.58 -2.44
N ARG A 272 9.77 -10.98 -1.28
CA ARG A 272 9.34 -11.71 -0.08
C ARG A 272 7.93 -12.27 -0.22
N LEU A 273 7.03 -11.51 -0.86
CA LEU A 273 5.70 -12.01 -1.20
C LEU A 273 5.79 -13.22 -2.13
N GLY A 274 6.64 -13.18 -3.14
CA GLY A 274 6.89 -14.32 -4.04
C GLY A 274 7.42 -15.55 -3.29
N ARG A 275 8.34 -15.36 -2.35
CA ARG A 275 8.84 -16.43 -1.47
C ARG A 275 7.72 -17.03 -0.61
N ALA A 276 6.86 -16.19 -0.04
CA ALA A 276 5.74 -16.62 0.80
C ALA A 276 4.75 -17.49 0.00
N TYR A 277 4.41 -17.06 -1.20
CA TYR A 277 3.56 -17.89 -2.09
C TYR A 277 4.23 -19.21 -2.46
N ASN A 278 5.54 -19.20 -2.74
CA ASN A 278 6.29 -20.43 -3.03
C ASN A 278 6.29 -21.43 -1.87
N ALA A 279 6.27 -20.92 -0.63
CA ALA A 279 6.21 -21.76 0.56
C ALA A 279 4.81 -22.33 0.85
N VAL A 280 3.75 -21.64 0.42
CA VAL A 280 2.35 -21.99 0.76
C VAL A 280 1.68 -22.83 -0.32
N ILE A 281 2.09 -22.66 -1.59
CA ILE A 281 1.44 -23.36 -2.69
C ILE A 281 1.68 -24.89 -2.61
N PRO A 282 0.67 -25.73 -2.88
CA PRO A 282 0.89 -27.16 -3.04
C PRO A 282 1.88 -27.43 -4.18
N SER A 283 2.84 -28.29 -3.95
CA SER A 283 3.88 -28.61 -4.95
C SER A 283 3.25 -29.10 -6.25
N SER A 284 3.60 -28.47 -7.36
CA SER A 284 3.21 -28.91 -8.70
C SER A 284 4.01 -30.10 -9.22
N GLY A 285 5.08 -30.48 -8.52
CA GLY A 285 6.07 -31.45 -8.98
C GLY A 285 7.03 -30.91 -10.05
N LYS A 286 6.86 -29.65 -10.47
CA LYS A 286 7.73 -28.96 -11.45
C LYS A 286 8.39 -27.75 -10.78
N VAL A 287 9.68 -27.86 -10.53
CA VAL A 287 10.48 -26.81 -9.89
C VAL A 287 11.36 -26.14 -10.94
N LEU A 288 11.27 -24.82 -11.01
CA LEU A 288 12.13 -23.97 -11.84
C LEU A 288 13.50 -23.77 -11.18
N THR A 289 14.43 -23.20 -11.94
CA THR A 289 15.74 -22.77 -11.40
C THR A 289 15.54 -21.94 -10.13
N GLY A 290 16.39 -22.12 -9.13
CA GLY A 290 16.30 -21.40 -7.85
C GLY A 290 15.27 -21.95 -6.85
N GLY A 291 14.64 -23.12 -7.13
CA GLY A 291 13.71 -23.74 -6.19
C GLY A 291 12.31 -23.14 -6.18
N VAL A 292 11.92 -22.44 -7.25
CA VAL A 292 10.59 -21.85 -7.40
C VAL A 292 9.64 -22.87 -8.05
N ASP A 293 8.51 -23.17 -7.42
CA ASP A 293 7.46 -23.99 -8.05
C ASP A 293 6.87 -23.26 -9.28
N ALA A 294 6.60 -24.01 -10.35
CA ALA A 294 6.11 -23.46 -11.61
C ALA A 294 4.83 -22.60 -11.47
N ASN A 295 4.00 -22.88 -10.47
CA ASN A 295 2.76 -22.17 -10.21
C ASN A 295 2.87 -21.09 -9.13
N ALA A 296 3.99 -21.01 -8.41
CA ALA A 296 4.14 -20.16 -7.24
C ALA A 296 3.95 -18.65 -7.52
N LEU A 297 4.44 -18.20 -8.68
CA LEU A 297 4.43 -16.77 -9.01
C LEU A 297 3.16 -16.30 -9.73
N GLN A 298 2.21 -17.19 -10.04
CA GLN A 298 0.97 -16.79 -10.72
C GLN A 298 0.14 -15.78 -9.92
N ARG A 299 -0.07 -16.05 -8.62
CA ARG A 299 -0.84 -15.15 -7.74
C ARG A 299 -0.12 -13.83 -7.48
N PRO A 300 1.18 -13.80 -7.11
CA PRO A 300 1.93 -12.55 -7.00
C PRO A 300 1.94 -11.74 -8.30
N LYS A 301 2.04 -12.39 -9.45
CA LYS A 301 1.91 -11.71 -10.76
C LYS A 301 0.54 -11.09 -10.97
N ARG A 302 -0.54 -11.77 -10.57
CA ARG A 302 -1.90 -11.21 -10.62
C ARG A 302 -2.04 -10.03 -9.66
N PHE A 303 -1.43 -10.11 -8.46
CA PHE A 303 -1.38 -9.00 -7.52
C PHE A 303 -0.74 -7.77 -8.19
N PHE A 304 0.50 -7.88 -8.66
CA PHE A 304 1.22 -6.77 -9.28
C PHE A 304 0.61 -6.33 -10.61
N GLY A 305 0.13 -7.29 -11.40
CA GLY A 305 -0.55 -7.05 -12.69
C GLY A 305 -1.94 -6.42 -12.56
N ALA A 306 -2.52 -6.37 -11.36
CA ALA A 306 -3.78 -5.67 -11.12
C ALA A 306 -3.65 -4.16 -11.28
N ALA A 307 -2.45 -3.59 -11.12
CA ALA A 307 -2.22 -2.16 -11.29
C ALA A 307 -2.55 -1.71 -12.72
N ARG A 308 -3.46 -0.75 -12.83
CA ARG A 308 -3.94 -0.17 -14.10
C ARG A 308 -4.62 1.16 -13.88
N ASN A 309 -4.56 2.03 -14.84
CA ASN A 309 -5.46 3.16 -14.97
C ASN A 309 -6.76 2.70 -15.66
N ILE A 310 -7.88 3.32 -15.40
CA ILE A 310 -9.20 2.82 -15.79
C ILE A 310 -10.01 3.90 -16.51
N GLU A 311 -10.59 3.54 -17.66
CA GLU A 311 -11.38 4.47 -18.49
C GLU A 311 -12.65 4.95 -17.77
N GLU A 312 -13.30 4.08 -17.03
CA GLU A 312 -14.53 4.38 -16.28
C GLU A 312 -14.28 5.24 -15.04
N GLY A 313 -13.02 5.50 -14.72
CA GLY A 313 -12.55 6.29 -13.57
C GLY A 313 -12.00 5.47 -12.44
N GLY A 314 -11.11 6.10 -11.67
CA GLY A 314 -10.30 5.45 -10.66
C GLY A 314 -9.06 4.78 -11.22
N SER A 315 -8.12 4.43 -10.36
CA SER A 315 -6.89 3.77 -10.74
C SER A 315 -6.33 2.90 -9.61
N LEU A 316 -5.56 1.89 -9.96
CA LEU A 316 -4.74 1.12 -9.03
C LEU A 316 -3.28 1.26 -9.42
N THR A 317 -2.50 1.92 -8.59
CA THR A 317 -1.05 2.07 -8.73
C THR A 317 -0.37 1.13 -7.75
N ILE A 318 0.63 0.37 -8.19
CA ILE A 318 1.43 -0.47 -7.30
C ILE A 318 2.90 -0.14 -7.51
N ILE A 319 3.55 0.33 -6.44
CA ILE A 319 4.98 0.59 -6.38
C ILE A 319 5.58 -0.43 -5.41
N SER A 320 6.37 -1.34 -5.93
CA SER A 320 6.91 -2.44 -5.13
C SER A 320 8.42 -2.49 -5.15
N THR A 321 9.02 -2.81 -4.00
CA THR A 321 10.45 -3.11 -3.96
C THR A 321 10.71 -4.53 -4.44
N ALA A 322 11.76 -4.68 -5.24
CA ALA A 322 12.30 -5.96 -5.68
C ALA A 322 13.75 -6.08 -5.21
N LEU A 323 14.06 -7.15 -4.49
CA LEU A 323 15.39 -7.37 -3.93
C LEU A 323 16.27 -8.06 -4.97
N VAL A 324 17.46 -7.51 -5.18
CA VAL A 324 18.49 -8.05 -6.09
C VAL A 324 19.82 -8.16 -5.35
N ASP A 325 20.80 -8.89 -5.91
CA ASP A 325 22.14 -9.07 -5.33
C ASP A 325 22.12 -9.62 -3.90
N THR A 326 21.13 -10.44 -3.58
CA THR A 326 20.98 -11.08 -2.26
C THR A 326 21.82 -12.35 -2.11
N GLY A 327 22.39 -12.85 -3.21
CA GLY A 327 23.04 -14.15 -3.28
C GLY A 327 22.06 -15.33 -3.40
N SER A 328 20.75 -15.07 -3.47
CA SER A 328 19.71 -16.08 -3.63
C SER A 328 19.29 -16.22 -5.09
N ARG A 329 19.47 -17.40 -5.68
CA ARG A 329 18.96 -17.71 -7.03
C ARG A 329 17.45 -17.63 -7.13
N MET A 330 16.73 -17.89 -6.03
CA MET A 330 15.27 -17.72 -5.97
C MET A 330 14.88 -16.25 -6.22
N ASP A 331 15.58 -15.31 -5.60
CA ASP A 331 15.30 -13.89 -5.76
C ASP A 331 15.57 -13.40 -7.18
N GLU A 332 16.62 -13.91 -7.82
CA GLU A 332 16.93 -13.62 -9.22
C GLU A 332 15.79 -14.08 -10.14
N VAL A 333 15.28 -15.30 -9.94
CA VAL A 333 14.14 -15.82 -10.72
C VAL A 333 12.89 -14.98 -10.46
N ILE A 334 12.58 -14.66 -9.20
CA ILE A 334 11.45 -13.81 -8.86
C ILE A 334 11.58 -12.46 -9.54
N PHE A 335 12.74 -11.80 -9.44
CA PHE A 335 12.98 -10.50 -10.06
C PHE A 335 12.76 -10.53 -11.58
N GLU A 336 13.35 -11.48 -12.31
CA GLU A 336 13.20 -11.59 -13.76
C GLU A 336 11.73 -11.81 -14.19
N GLU A 337 10.97 -12.57 -13.40
CA GLU A 337 9.54 -12.80 -13.65
C GLU A 337 8.68 -11.53 -13.44
N PHE A 338 9.05 -10.63 -12.54
CA PHE A 338 8.34 -9.37 -12.31
C PHE A 338 8.81 -8.21 -13.20
N LYS A 339 10.09 -8.20 -13.58
CA LYS A 339 10.66 -7.20 -14.49
C LYS A 339 9.87 -7.11 -15.81
N GLY A 340 9.45 -8.27 -16.36
CA GLY A 340 8.62 -8.32 -17.56
C GLY A 340 7.18 -7.78 -17.36
N THR A 341 6.70 -7.71 -16.11
CA THR A 341 5.34 -7.26 -15.76
C THR A 341 5.28 -5.76 -15.48
N GLY A 342 6.36 -5.19 -14.96
CA GLY A 342 6.48 -3.76 -14.65
C GLY A 342 6.52 -2.86 -15.88
N ASN A 343 6.14 -1.60 -15.70
CA ASN A 343 6.21 -0.55 -16.71
C ASN A 343 6.93 0.72 -16.22
N CYS A 344 7.53 0.67 -15.03
CA CYS A 344 8.40 1.70 -14.46
C CYS A 344 9.43 1.01 -13.58
N GLU A 345 10.70 1.40 -13.71
CA GLU A 345 11.79 0.85 -12.92
C GLU A 345 12.61 2.00 -12.30
N LEU A 346 12.78 1.93 -10.98
CA LEU A 346 13.70 2.74 -10.18
C LEU A 346 14.82 1.83 -9.70
N ILE A 347 15.99 1.93 -10.31
CA ILE A 347 17.13 1.05 -10.02
C ILE A 347 18.05 1.73 -9.03
N LEU A 348 18.29 1.10 -7.89
CA LEU A 348 19.27 1.54 -6.90
C LEU A 348 20.62 0.86 -7.16
N ASP A 349 21.68 1.62 -6.97
CA ASP A 349 23.05 1.13 -7.15
C ASP A 349 23.80 1.08 -5.81
N ARG A 350 24.37 -0.10 -5.50
CA ARG A 350 25.11 -0.32 -4.25
C ARG A 350 26.39 0.53 -4.19
N LYS A 351 27.08 0.72 -5.32
CA LYS A 351 28.34 1.47 -5.33
C LYS A 351 28.11 2.95 -5.01
N VAL A 352 26.95 3.51 -5.44
CA VAL A 352 26.51 4.87 -5.11
C VAL A 352 26.23 4.96 -3.60
N ALA A 353 25.49 3.99 -3.05
CA ALA A 353 25.18 3.93 -1.62
C ALA A 353 26.44 3.74 -0.75
N ASP A 354 27.40 2.93 -1.16
CA ASP A 354 28.67 2.71 -0.45
C ASP A 354 29.48 4.03 -0.33
N LYS A 355 29.35 4.93 -1.29
CA LYS A 355 29.92 6.29 -1.23
C LYS A 355 29.06 7.32 -0.49
N ARG A 356 27.96 6.89 0.13
CA ARG A 356 27.02 7.76 0.87
C ARG A 356 26.36 8.84 0.02
N ILE A 357 26.19 8.59 -1.28
CA ILE A 357 25.43 9.47 -2.17
C ILE A 357 23.97 8.98 -2.16
N TYR A 358 23.04 9.86 -1.78
CA TYR A 358 21.62 9.55 -1.69
C TYR A 358 20.77 10.61 -2.41
N PRO A 359 19.68 10.18 -3.08
CA PRO A 359 19.26 8.80 -3.30
C PRO A 359 20.27 8.04 -4.18
N ALA A 360 20.49 6.75 -3.88
CA ALA A 360 21.46 5.92 -4.58
C ALA A 360 20.88 5.38 -5.91
N LEU A 361 20.35 6.26 -6.76
CA LEU A 361 19.68 5.92 -8.01
C LEU A 361 20.69 5.74 -9.16
N ASP A 362 20.49 4.67 -9.93
CA ASP A 362 21.05 4.56 -11.27
C ASP A 362 20.12 5.28 -12.26
N ILE A 363 20.45 6.55 -12.55
CA ILE A 363 19.63 7.41 -13.40
C ILE A 363 19.68 7.04 -14.88
N THR A 364 20.65 6.21 -15.29
CA THR A 364 20.81 5.79 -16.69
C THR A 364 19.95 4.55 -17.02
N ARG A 365 19.74 3.69 -16.02
CA ARG A 365 18.98 2.43 -16.16
C ARG A 365 17.53 2.55 -15.65
N SER A 366 17.24 3.56 -14.85
CA SER A 366 15.88 3.84 -14.38
C SER A 366 15.05 4.51 -15.47
N GLY A 367 13.74 4.28 -15.46
CA GLY A 367 12.84 4.91 -16.44
C GLY A 367 11.41 4.38 -16.39
N THR A 368 10.52 5.07 -17.10
CA THR A 368 9.10 4.73 -17.22
C THR A 368 8.75 4.50 -18.69
N ARG A 369 8.01 3.41 -18.95
CA ARG A 369 7.47 3.15 -20.29
C ARG A 369 6.32 4.12 -20.57
N ARG A 370 6.26 4.64 -21.81
CA ARG A 370 5.24 5.59 -22.24
C ARG A 370 5.25 6.89 -21.42
N GLU A 371 6.44 7.32 -20.98
CA GLU A 371 6.61 8.57 -20.20
C GLU A 371 6.11 9.82 -20.95
N GLU A 372 6.03 9.77 -22.29
CA GLU A 372 5.44 10.82 -23.10
C GLU A 372 3.98 11.11 -22.78
N LEU A 373 3.29 10.19 -22.09
CA LEU A 373 1.92 10.42 -21.59
C LEU A 373 1.91 11.17 -20.25
N LEU A 374 3.05 11.24 -19.56
CA LEU A 374 3.19 11.82 -18.21
C LEU A 374 3.94 13.16 -18.22
N PHE A 375 4.71 13.46 -19.27
CA PHE A 375 5.39 14.73 -19.45
C PHE A 375 4.66 15.65 -20.43
N GLN A 376 4.77 16.95 -20.21
CA GLN A 376 4.46 17.93 -21.23
C GLN A 376 5.54 17.84 -22.34
N LYS A 377 5.17 18.17 -23.59
CA LYS A 377 6.08 18.04 -24.76
C LYS A 377 7.41 18.76 -24.57
N ASP A 378 7.38 19.97 -24.00
CA ASP A 378 8.59 20.77 -23.79
C ASP A 378 9.49 20.14 -22.73
N ASP A 379 8.91 19.66 -21.62
CA ASP A 379 9.66 18.99 -20.55
C ASP A 379 10.26 17.68 -21.02
N LEU A 380 9.53 16.92 -21.81
CA LEU A 380 10.05 15.69 -22.43
C LEU A 380 11.25 15.97 -23.34
N SER A 381 11.20 17.06 -24.12
CA SER A 381 12.31 17.48 -24.97
C SER A 381 13.55 17.84 -24.13
N LYS A 382 13.37 18.57 -23.05
CA LYS A 382 14.44 18.92 -22.10
C LYS A 382 15.02 17.68 -21.42
N MET A 383 14.15 16.73 -21.01
CA MET A 383 14.60 15.45 -20.44
C MET A 383 15.43 14.64 -21.44
N ASN A 384 15.07 14.61 -22.71
CA ASN A 384 15.84 13.92 -23.74
C ASN A 384 17.23 14.58 -23.92
N VAL A 385 17.34 15.92 -23.85
CA VAL A 385 18.62 16.62 -23.85
C VAL A 385 19.44 16.26 -22.62
N LEU A 386 18.83 16.28 -21.43
CA LEU A 386 19.48 15.91 -20.18
C LEU A 386 20.05 14.49 -20.23
N ARG A 387 19.28 13.52 -20.71
CA ARG A 387 19.73 12.13 -20.88
C ARG A 387 20.92 11.99 -21.82
N ARG A 388 20.96 12.75 -22.91
CA ARG A 388 22.13 12.77 -23.82
C ARG A 388 23.40 13.31 -23.13
N ILE A 389 23.26 14.27 -22.22
CA ILE A 389 24.38 14.81 -21.44
C ILE A 389 24.86 13.77 -20.41
N ILE A 390 23.93 13.11 -19.74
CA ILE A 390 24.23 12.16 -18.65
C ILE A 390 24.70 10.79 -19.20
N SER A 391 24.18 10.34 -20.34
CA SER A 391 24.45 9.01 -20.89
C SER A 391 25.95 8.65 -21.04
N PRO A 392 26.85 9.56 -21.45
CA PRO A 392 28.27 9.25 -21.50
C PRO A 392 28.96 9.28 -20.12
N MET A 393 28.30 9.81 -19.09
CA MET A 393 28.81 9.81 -17.73
C MET A 393 28.58 8.43 -17.11
N GLY A 394 29.47 7.95 -16.26
CA GLY A 394 29.19 6.76 -15.44
C GLY A 394 28.06 7.01 -14.44
N THR A 395 27.44 5.93 -13.92
CA THR A 395 26.31 6.04 -12.96
C THR A 395 26.63 7.02 -11.81
N MET A 396 27.87 6.98 -11.28
CA MET A 396 28.32 7.83 -10.18
C MET A 396 28.34 9.30 -10.56
N ASP A 397 29.06 9.64 -11.64
CA ASP A 397 29.25 11.01 -12.06
C ASP A 397 27.94 11.64 -12.53
N GLY A 398 27.09 10.82 -13.16
CA GLY A 398 25.77 11.25 -13.60
C GLY A 398 24.85 11.65 -12.44
N ILE A 399 24.77 10.84 -11.38
CA ILE A 399 23.92 11.16 -10.23
C ILE A 399 24.46 12.35 -9.44
N GLU A 400 25.79 12.47 -9.23
CA GLU A 400 26.40 13.63 -8.59
C GLU A 400 26.17 14.91 -9.40
N PHE A 401 26.33 14.86 -10.71
CA PHE A 401 26.03 15.96 -11.61
C PHE A 401 24.59 16.43 -11.44
N LEU A 402 23.62 15.51 -11.51
CA LEU A 402 22.20 15.86 -11.43
C LEU A 402 21.84 16.43 -10.05
N ILE A 403 22.32 15.82 -8.96
CA ILE A 403 22.11 16.34 -7.59
C ILE A 403 22.70 17.74 -7.45
N SER A 404 23.90 18.01 -8.00
CA SER A 404 24.52 19.33 -7.94
C SER A 404 23.69 20.41 -8.64
N LYS A 405 23.11 20.06 -9.79
CA LYS A 405 22.23 20.98 -10.55
C LYS A 405 20.90 21.23 -9.81
N LEU A 406 20.30 20.22 -9.24
CA LEU A 406 19.04 20.33 -8.49
C LEU A 406 19.19 21.18 -7.22
N LYS A 407 20.35 21.13 -6.54
CA LYS A 407 20.62 21.96 -5.36
C LYS A 407 20.57 23.48 -5.62
N ASN A 408 20.80 23.87 -6.86
CA ASN A 408 20.82 25.28 -7.27
C ASN A 408 19.45 25.76 -7.78
N THR A 409 18.43 24.93 -7.74
CA THR A 409 17.07 25.22 -8.25
C THR A 409 16.04 24.93 -7.18
N LYS A 410 14.94 25.69 -7.16
CA LYS A 410 13.89 25.55 -6.14
C LYS A 410 13.01 24.33 -6.39
N ASN A 411 12.69 24.07 -7.64
CA ASN A 411 11.81 22.99 -8.09
C ASN A 411 12.22 22.50 -9.48
N ASN A 412 11.53 21.47 -9.99
CA ASN A 412 11.82 20.90 -11.31
C ASN A 412 11.47 21.84 -12.46
N ALA A 413 10.47 22.71 -12.30
CA ALA A 413 10.17 23.73 -13.31
C ALA A 413 11.32 24.74 -13.43
N ASP A 414 11.84 25.25 -12.29
CA ASP A 414 13.00 26.14 -12.25
C ASP A 414 14.27 25.46 -12.82
N PHE A 415 14.42 24.15 -12.54
CA PHE A 415 15.50 23.37 -13.15
C PHE A 415 15.39 23.32 -14.68
N PHE A 416 14.21 23.03 -15.23
CA PHE A 416 14.00 23.05 -16.68
C PHE A 416 14.19 24.43 -17.31
N ASP A 417 13.81 25.50 -16.61
CA ASP A 417 14.04 26.88 -17.08
C ASP A 417 15.50 27.24 -17.07
N SER A 418 16.29 26.74 -16.11
CA SER A 418 17.73 26.95 -16.05
C SER A 418 18.47 26.34 -17.23
N MET A 419 17.96 25.23 -17.79
CA MET A 419 18.54 24.57 -18.96
C MET A 419 18.46 25.43 -20.22
N ASN A 420 17.44 26.30 -20.33
CA ASN A 420 17.28 27.22 -21.47
C ASN A 420 18.25 28.43 -21.39
N LYS A 421 18.75 28.75 -20.20
CA LYS A 421 19.66 29.90 -20.00
C LYS A 421 21.14 29.57 -20.25
N THR A 422 21.45 28.29 -20.42
CA THR A 422 22.82 27.78 -20.59
C THR A 422 23.14 27.31 -22.00
N SER A 423 22.21 27.49 -22.96
CA SER A 423 22.36 27.16 -24.37
C SER A 423 22.72 28.39 -25.19
#